data_95628d41faee90055325dec00494c318
#
_entry.id   95628d41faee90055325dec00494c318
#
_cell.length_a   1.000
_cell.length_b   1.000
_cell.length_c   1.000
_cell.angle_alpha   90.00
_cell.angle_beta   90.00
_cell.angle_gamma   90.00
#
_symmetry.space_group_name_H-M   'P 1'
#
loop_
_entity.id
_entity.type
_entity.pdbx_description
1 polymer ?
#
loop_
_entity_poly.entity_id
_entity_poly.type
_entity_poly.pdbx_seq_one_letter_code
_entity_poly.pdbx_strand_id
1 'polypeptide(L)'
;MMRTLRAAVAASALLALTACGSGSPSGGGAESPAGGDTGTAESPAAGGGELTEIEVGVIPIVDVAPIYLGVQEGIFEEHGLDVTLTLAQGGAAIVPAVQSGEMDFGFSNVTSLVIGKSRGLPLKLVATGPQTTGNADEDFAAVMVPEDSDVQETKDLEDKRIAVNTLNNINDTVISEAIRQAGGDPEKIEYVEMGFPDMAAQLEAGNVDAIGAVEPFVTIGESSGARPIFAQYAEPIPNLSIAGYFTTDSKIEQDPELVDQFVAAMKESQQYATDNPDEAKAILPTYTSLEEDVIEQLTMPRFPQEHDRDSLQTVIDLSLENGLIGEAVELGDLVHEGA
;
A
#
# COMPACT_ATOMS: atom_id res chain seq x y z
N MET A 1 38.66 9.14 -35.24
CA MET A 1 38.84 7.90 -36.00
C MET A 1 37.54 7.15 -36.05
N MET A 2 36.88 7.23 -37.18
CA MET A 2 35.62 6.57 -37.51
C MET A 2 35.83 5.09 -37.76
N ARG A 3 34.95 4.24 -37.28
CA ARG A 3 34.69 2.93 -37.89
C ARG A 3 33.21 2.57 -37.77
N THR A 4 32.56 2.79 -38.87
CA THR A 4 31.24 2.26 -39.26
C THR A 4 31.35 0.78 -39.57
N LEU A 5 30.38 -0.06 -39.10
CA LEU A 5 30.10 -1.32 -39.79
C LEU A 5 28.59 -1.52 -39.93
N ARG A 6 28.26 -1.93 -41.16
CA ARG A 6 26.89 -2.01 -41.73
C ARG A 6 26.27 -3.41 -41.51
N ALA A 7 24.97 -3.39 -41.36
CA ALA A 7 23.88 -4.20 -41.88
C ALA A 7 24.13 -5.64 -42.40
N ALA A 8 23.26 -6.54 -42.02
CA ALA A 8 22.78 -7.62 -42.87
C ALA A 8 21.31 -7.97 -42.51
N VAL A 9 20.46 -7.78 -43.50
CA VAL A 9 19.07 -8.18 -43.60
C VAL A 9 19.05 -9.65 -44.12
N ALA A 10 18.21 -10.50 -43.55
CA ALA A 10 17.80 -11.74 -44.20
C ALA A 10 16.30 -11.99 -43.96
N ALA A 11 15.56 -11.88 -45.04
CA ALA A 11 14.17 -12.29 -45.19
C ALA A 11 14.08 -13.71 -45.74
N SER A 12 13.15 -14.52 -45.30
CA SER A 12 12.60 -15.71 -46.02
C SER A 12 11.30 -16.11 -45.32
N ALA A 13 10.16 -15.89 -45.85
CA ALA A 13 9.38 -16.54 -46.88
C ALA A 13 8.54 -17.75 -46.39
N LEU A 14 7.25 -17.53 -46.43
CA LEU A 14 6.02 -18.35 -46.52
C LEU A 14 6.14 -19.85 -46.83
N LEU A 15 5.25 -20.64 -46.19
CA LEU A 15 4.54 -21.74 -46.83
C LEU A 15 3.19 -22.00 -46.14
N ALA A 16 2.10 -21.83 -46.89
CA ALA A 16 0.75 -22.22 -46.58
C ALA A 16 0.52 -23.66 -47.02
N LEU A 17 -0.26 -24.44 -46.27
CA LEU A 17 -0.89 -25.66 -46.78
C LEU A 17 -2.30 -25.82 -46.19
N THR A 18 -3.26 -25.72 -47.08
CA THR A 18 -4.67 -26.06 -46.95
C THR A 18 -4.86 -27.58 -47.08
N ALA A 19 -5.77 -28.16 -46.29
CA ALA A 19 -6.43 -29.42 -46.65
C ALA A 19 -7.86 -29.46 -46.09
N CYS A 20 -8.84 -29.45 -47.01
CA CYS A 20 -10.23 -29.78 -46.82
C CYS A 20 -10.43 -31.27 -46.68
N GLY A 21 -11.45 -31.71 -45.94
CA GLY A 21 -11.93 -33.10 -45.92
C GLY A 21 -13.33 -33.19 -45.35
N SER A 22 -14.27 -33.19 -46.26
CA SER A 22 -15.72 -33.39 -46.07
C SER A 22 -16.10 -34.88 -45.94
N GLY A 23 -17.17 -35.17 -45.16
CA GLY A 23 -17.78 -36.51 -45.13
C GLY A 23 -18.92 -36.66 -44.11
N SER A 24 -20.15 -36.41 -44.52
CA SER A 24 -21.40 -37.05 -44.01
C SER A 24 -21.81 -38.13 -45.01
N PRO A 25 -22.73 -39.10 -44.78
CA PRO A 25 -23.98 -39.00 -43.99
C PRO A 25 -24.52 -40.31 -43.32
N SER A 26 -25.62 -40.14 -42.61
CA SER A 26 -26.85 -40.94 -42.55
C SER A 26 -26.94 -42.20 -41.67
N GLY A 27 -28.01 -42.19 -40.85
CA GLY A 27 -28.98 -43.28 -40.73
C GLY A 27 -29.52 -43.60 -39.38
N GLY A 28 -30.74 -43.15 -39.10
CA GLY A 28 -31.91 -43.95 -38.81
C GLY A 28 -32.22 -44.35 -37.35
N GLY A 29 -33.38 -43.86 -36.89
CA GLY A 29 -34.40 -44.71 -36.26
C GLY A 29 -34.65 -44.60 -34.76
N ALA A 30 -35.65 -43.82 -34.41
CA ALA A 30 -36.88 -44.12 -33.64
C ALA A 30 -36.82 -44.57 -32.15
N GLU A 31 -37.59 -43.86 -31.40
CA GLU A 31 -38.58 -44.13 -30.33
C GLU A 31 -38.20 -43.67 -28.90
N SER A 32 -39.01 -42.67 -28.46
CA SER A 32 -39.28 -42.34 -27.05
C SER A 32 -40.22 -43.40 -26.42
N PRO A 33 -40.30 -43.50 -25.05
CA PRO A 33 -40.95 -42.45 -24.24
C PRO A 33 -40.48 -42.26 -22.79
N ALA A 34 -40.81 -41.06 -22.28
CA ALA A 34 -41.38 -40.75 -20.97
C ALA A 34 -40.52 -40.74 -19.70
N GLY A 35 -40.39 -39.54 -19.12
CA GLY A 35 -40.70 -39.32 -17.68
C GLY A 35 -39.54 -39.27 -16.74
N GLY A 36 -39.13 -38.08 -16.34
CA GLY A 36 -38.26 -37.86 -15.22
C GLY A 36 -37.89 -36.40 -15.06
N ASP A 37 -38.80 -35.66 -14.46
CA ASP A 37 -38.55 -34.30 -13.97
C ASP A 37 -37.46 -34.35 -12.87
N THR A 38 -36.25 -34.00 -13.21
CA THR A 38 -35.20 -33.68 -12.25
C THR A 38 -34.82 -32.22 -12.48
N GLY A 39 -35.37 -31.38 -11.58
CA GLY A 39 -35.00 -29.98 -11.49
C GLY A 39 -33.47 -29.83 -11.37
N THR A 40 -32.88 -29.42 -12.47
CA THR A 40 -31.52 -28.88 -12.48
C THR A 40 -31.59 -27.57 -11.71
N ALA A 41 -31.03 -27.57 -10.50
CA ALA A 41 -30.65 -26.32 -9.85
C ALA A 41 -29.64 -25.64 -10.78
N GLU A 42 -30.06 -24.60 -11.46
CA GLU A 42 -29.15 -23.63 -12.07
C GLU A 42 -28.33 -23.03 -10.93
N SER A 43 -27.07 -23.44 -10.81
CA SER A 43 -26.07 -22.60 -10.18
C SER A 43 -26.07 -21.26 -10.93
N PRO A 44 -26.09 -20.13 -10.22
CA PRO A 44 -25.90 -18.86 -10.90
C PRO A 44 -24.55 -18.94 -11.61
N ALA A 45 -24.58 -18.85 -12.94
CA ALA A 45 -23.38 -18.64 -13.75
C ALA A 45 -22.74 -17.36 -13.22
N ALA A 46 -21.51 -17.45 -12.74
CA ALA A 46 -20.66 -16.30 -12.54
C ALA A 46 -20.71 -15.49 -13.85
N GLY A 47 -21.15 -14.25 -13.76
CA GLY A 47 -21.25 -13.35 -14.90
C GLY A 47 -19.84 -13.09 -15.42
N GLY A 48 -19.49 -13.74 -16.53
CA GLY A 48 -18.26 -13.47 -17.27
C GLY A 48 -18.39 -12.13 -18.00
N GLY A 49 -18.46 -11.01 -17.30
CA GLY A 49 -18.22 -9.67 -17.82
C GLY A 49 -16.71 -9.52 -18.06
N GLU A 50 -16.33 -8.68 -19.02
CA GLU A 50 -14.95 -8.25 -19.21
C GLU A 50 -14.53 -7.47 -17.93
N LEU A 51 -13.42 -7.88 -17.30
CA LEU A 51 -12.89 -7.19 -16.12
C LEU A 51 -12.36 -5.82 -16.53
N THR A 52 -12.52 -4.84 -15.67
CA THR A 52 -11.93 -3.51 -15.85
C THR A 52 -10.49 -3.53 -15.33
N GLU A 53 -9.53 -3.33 -16.24
CA GLU A 53 -8.12 -3.21 -15.89
C GLU A 53 -7.88 -1.91 -15.11
N ILE A 54 -7.21 -1.99 -13.96
CA ILE A 54 -6.82 -0.84 -13.15
C ILE A 54 -5.36 -0.96 -12.69
N GLU A 55 -4.71 0.19 -12.59
CA GLU A 55 -3.34 0.32 -12.06
C GLU A 55 -3.37 0.95 -10.66
N VAL A 56 -2.75 0.29 -9.68
CA VAL A 56 -2.68 0.78 -8.29
C VAL A 56 -1.24 0.90 -7.81
N GLY A 57 -0.83 2.11 -7.41
CA GLY A 57 0.49 2.35 -6.82
C GLY A 57 0.54 1.92 -5.36
N VAL A 58 1.55 1.12 -4.98
CA VAL A 58 1.74 0.59 -3.63
C VAL A 58 3.20 0.68 -3.17
N ILE A 59 3.45 0.45 -1.87
CA ILE A 59 4.78 0.46 -1.26
C ILE A 59 5.08 -0.94 -0.72
N PRO A 60 6.32 -1.48 -0.78
CA PRO A 60 6.62 -2.84 -0.34
C PRO A 60 6.78 -2.95 1.19
N ILE A 61 5.68 -2.74 1.92
CA ILE A 61 5.58 -2.81 3.38
C ILE A 61 4.33 -3.61 3.81
N VAL A 62 4.23 -3.97 5.08
CA VAL A 62 3.11 -4.78 5.61
C VAL A 62 1.74 -4.11 5.44
N ASP A 63 1.72 -2.81 5.33
CA ASP A 63 0.54 -1.94 5.20
C ASP A 63 -0.38 -2.33 4.04
N VAL A 64 0.20 -2.84 2.95
CA VAL A 64 -0.51 -3.17 1.72
C VAL A 64 -0.78 -4.67 1.56
N ALA A 65 -0.55 -5.47 2.59
CA ALA A 65 -0.86 -6.91 2.55
C ALA A 65 -2.31 -7.20 2.11
N PRO A 66 -3.35 -6.45 2.56
CA PRO A 66 -4.73 -6.73 2.18
C PRO A 66 -5.00 -6.64 0.67
N ILE A 67 -4.42 -5.66 -0.05
CA ILE A 67 -4.68 -5.55 -1.49
C ILE A 67 -4.01 -6.70 -2.26
N TYR A 68 -2.80 -7.11 -1.88
CA TYR A 68 -2.14 -8.26 -2.49
C TYR A 68 -2.90 -9.55 -2.22
N LEU A 69 -3.37 -9.73 -0.99
CA LEU A 69 -4.16 -10.89 -0.60
C LEU A 69 -5.51 -10.89 -1.34
N GLY A 70 -6.20 -9.76 -1.43
CA GLY A 70 -7.44 -9.63 -2.17
C GLY A 70 -7.31 -9.94 -3.67
N VAL A 71 -6.19 -9.56 -4.29
CA VAL A 71 -5.87 -9.93 -5.68
C VAL A 71 -5.62 -11.44 -5.78
N GLN A 72 -4.84 -12.03 -4.86
CA GLN A 72 -4.56 -13.47 -4.86
C GLN A 72 -5.82 -14.32 -4.69
N GLU A 73 -6.72 -13.92 -3.80
CA GLU A 73 -7.96 -14.63 -3.50
C GLU A 73 -9.09 -14.38 -4.52
N GLY A 74 -8.84 -13.49 -5.52
CA GLY A 74 -9.81 -13.19 -6.57
C GLY A 74 -10.92 -12.22 -6.14
N ILE A 75 -10.80 -11.59 -4.97
CA ILE A 75 -11.81 -10.63 -4.45
C ILE A 75 -12.02 -9.49 -5.45
N PHE A 76 -10.94 -8.94 -6.01
CA PHE A 76 -11.05 -7.88 -7.01
C PHE A 76 -11.75 -8.35 -8.29
N GLU A 77 -11.48 -9.57 -8.76
CA GLU A 77 -12.16 -10.15 -9.93
C GLU A 77 -13.66 -10.35 -9.67
N GLU A 78 -14.07 -10.74 -8.45
CA GLU A 78 -15.46 -10.84 -8.05
C GLU A 78 -16.19 -9.49 -8.08
N HIS A 79 -15.45 -8.39 -7.86
CA HIS A 79 -15.91 -7.01 -8.01
C HIS A 79 -15.74 -6.45 -9.43
N GLY A 80 -15.33 -7.26 -10.41
CA GLY A 80 -15.20 -6.88 -11.82
C GLY A 80 -13.91 -6.14 -12.17
N LEU A 81 -12.86 -6.23 -11.32
CA LEU A 81 -11.59 -5.53 -11.47
C LEU A 81 -10.45 -6.50 -11.76
N ASP A 82 -9.59 -6.15 -12.73
CA ASP A 82 -8.28 -6.76 -12.97
C ASP A 82 -7.20 -5.78 -12.51
N VAL A 83 -6.51 -6.10 -11.41
CA VAL A 83 -5.63 -5.16 -10.70
C VAL A 83 -4.16 -5.42 -11.00
N THR A 84 -3.49 -4.40 -11.52
CA THR A 84 -2.02 -4.35 -11.60
C THR A 84 -1.47 -3.51 -10.45
N LEU A 85 -0.55 -4.08 -9.65
CA LEU A 85 0.09 -3.40 -8.52
C LEU A 85 1.49 -2.94 -8.90
N THR A 86 1.75 -1.63 -8.82
CA THR A 86 3.06 -1.02 -9.15
C THR A 86 3.75 -0.48 -7.90
N LEU A 87 4.98 -0.96 -7.66
CA LEU A 87 5.77 -0.59 -6.48
C LEU A 87 6.42 0.79 -6.61
N ALA A 88 6.35 1.57 -5.53
CA ALA A 88 7.03 2.86 -5.38
C ALA A 88 7.73 2.98 -4.01
N GLN A 89 8.60 3.97 -3.84
CA GLN A 89 9.31 4.21 -2.57
C GLN A 89 8.44 4.84 -1.48
N GLY A 90 7.37 5.55 -1.86
CA GLY A 90 6.49 6.23 -0.91
C GLY A 90 5.32 6.90 -1.60
N GLY A 91 4.29 7.27 -0.82
CA GLY A 91 3.07 7.88 -1.33
C GLY A 91 3.29 9.18 -2.10
N ALA A 92 4.28 9.98 -1.70
CA ALA A 92 4.64 11.20 -2.41
C ALA A 92 5.11 10.95 -3.86
N ALA A 93 5.68 9.77 -4.14
CA ALA A 93 6.05 9.36 -5.50
C ALA A 93 4.83 8.85 -6.30
N ILE A 94 3.81 8.31 -5.64
CA ILE A 94 2.59 7.78 -6.25
C ILE A 94 1.63 8.91 -6.65
N VAL A 95 1.52 9.98 -5.85
CA VAL A 95 0.59 11.10 -6.08
C VAL A 95 0.66 11.68 -7.50
N PRO A 96 1.83 11.98 -8.09
CA PRO A 96 1.88 12.49 -9.47
C PRO A 96 1.37 11.50 -10.53
N ALA A 97 1.59 10.20 -10.35
CA ALA A 97 1.12 9.16 -11.27
C ALA A 97 -0.40 9.04 -11.26
N VAL A 98 -1.02 9.08 -10.08
CA VAL A 98 -2.49 9.11 -9.94
C VAL A 98 -3.07 10.41 -10.53
N GLN A 99 -2.42 11.56 -10.30
CA GLN A 99 -2.86 12.83 -10.86
C GLN A 99 -2.80 12.89 -12.39
N SER A 100 -1.80 12.24 -12.99
CA SER A 100 -1.66 12.19 -14.46
C SER A 100 -2.57 11.17 -15.12
N GLY A 101 -3.21 10.29 -14.33
CA GLY A 101 -3.99 9.15 -14.83
C GLY A 101 -3.13 7.98 -15.31
N GLU A 102 -1.85 7.96 -14.96
CA GLU A 102 -0.97 6.79 -15.16
C GLU A 102 -1.36 5.65 -14.21
N MET A 103 -1.84 5.99 -13.02
CA MET A 103 -2.44 5.08 -12.06
C MET A 103 -3.86 5.52 -11.75
N ASP A 104 -4.77 4.56 -11.56
CA ASP A 104 -6.17 4.82 -11.20
C ASP A 104 -6.31 5.13 -9.72
N PHE A 105 -5.60 4.38 -8.90
CA PHE A 105 -5.56 4.53 -7.45
C PHE A 105 -4.11 4.48 -6.95
N GLY A 106 -3.91 4.96 -5.73
CA GLY A 106 -2.60 4.90 -5.09
C GLY A 106 -2.70 4.78 -3.58
N PHE A 107 -1.72 4.13 -2.98
CA PHE A 107 -1.55 4.07 -1.53
C PHE A 107 -0.66 5.23 -1.07
N SER A 108 -1.09 5.96 -0.04
CA SER A 108 -0.27 7.03 0.54
C SER A 108 -0.60 7.25 2.01
N ASN A 109 0.39 7.71 2.78
CA ASN A 109 0.16 8.16 4.14
C ASN A 109 -0.71 9.44 4.16
N VAL A 110 -1.45 9.60 5.26
CA VAL A 110 -2.42 10.69 5.43
C VAL A 110 -1.75 12.07 5.37
N THR A 111 -0.59 12.25 6.00
CA THR A 111 0.14 13.55 5.99
C THR A 111 0.45 14.01 4.56
N SER A 112 0.96 13.12 3.70
CA SER A 112 1.25 13.45 2.30
C SER A 112 0.00 13.86 1.53
N LEU A 113 -1.15 13.21 1.78
CA LEU A 113 -2.42 13.57 1.16
C LEU A 113 -2.95 14.92 1.67
N VAL A 114 -2.84 15.19 2.97
CA VAL A 114 -3.16 16.49 3.59
C VAL A 114 -2.33 17.60 2.96
N ILE A 115 -1.02 17.41 2.81
CA ILE A 115 -0.14 18.38 2.14
C ILE A 115 -0.53 18.57 0.68
N GLY A 116 -0.81 17.48 -0.04
CA GLY A 116 -1.29 17.53 -1.42
C GLY A 116 -2.58 18.37 -1.52
N LYS A 117 -3.56 18.07 -0.68
CA LYS A 117 -4.85 18.79 -0.62
C LYS A 117 -4.67 20.28 -0.29
N SER A 118 -3.83 20.63 0.69
CA SER A 118 -3.53 22.01 1.06
C SER A 118 -2.91 22.84 -0.07
N ARG A 119 -2.24 22.14 -1.02
CA ARG A 119 -1.69 22.75 -2.24
C ARG A 119 -2.67 22.78 -3.41
N GLY A 120 -3.92 22.41 -3.18
CA GLY A 120 -4.99 22.41 -4.17
C GLY A 120 -5.02 21.20 -5.09
N LEU A 121 -4.32 20.08 -4.73
CA LEU A 121 -4.44 18.86 -5.51
C LEU A 121 -5.84 18.24 -5.31
N PRO A 122 -6.50 17.83 -6.41
CA PRO A 122 -7.85 17.26 -6.35
C PRO A 122 -7.80 15.77 -5.97
N LEU A 123 -7.40 15.47 -4.72
CA LEU A 123 -7.22 14.12 -4.19
C LEU A 123 -8.27 13.80 -3.12
N LYS A 124 -8.72 12.54 -3.08
CA LYS A 124 -9.56 12.01 -2.01
C LYS A 124 -9.14 10.62 -1.58
N LEU A 125 -9.14 10.38 -0.26
CA LEU A 125 -9.11 9.04 0.33
C LEU A 125 -10.43 8.34 -0.02
N VAL A 126 -10.35 7.17 -0.62
CA VAL A 126 -11.50 6.36 -1.05
C VAL A 126 -11.59 5.02 -0.31
N ALA A 127 -10.48 4.52 0.24
CA ALA A 127 -10.49 3.33 1.10
C ALA A 127 -9.44 3.45 2.21
N THR A 128 -9.69 2.79 3.33
CA THR A 128 -8.78 2.77 4.47
C THR A 128 -7.50 2.01 4.15
N GLY A 129 -6.51 2.19 5.01
CA GLY A 129 -5.26 1.43 5.04
C GLY A 129 -4.97 0.98 6.47
N PRO A 130 -3.70 0.87 6.87
CA PRO A 130 -3.29 0.42 8.18
C PRO A 130 -3.64 1.42 9.28
N GLN A 131 -3.92 0.87 10.45
CA GLN A 131 -4.10 1.60 11.69
C GLN A 131 -3.29 0.90 12.79
N THR A 132 -2.73 1.66 13.74
CA THR A 132 -2.06 1.07 14.90
C THR A 132 -3.05 0.26 15.75
N THR A 133 -2.50 -0.69 16.54
CA THR A 133 -3.31 -1.49 17.48
C THR A 133 -3.77 -0.67 18.70
N GLY A 134 -3.15 0.51 18.92
CA GLY A 134 -3.32 1.31 20.14
C GLY A 134 -2.45 0.84 21.30
N ASN A 135 -1.64 -0.20 21.10
CA ASN A 135 -0.69 -0.75 22.05
C ASN A 135 0.73 -0.57 21.51
N ALA A 136 1.57 0.16 22.25
CA ALA A 136 2.96 0.41 21.85
C ALA A 136 3.80 -0.88 21.75
N ASP A 137 3.47 -1.91 22.57
CA ASP A 137 4.17 -3.21 22.53
C ASP A 137 3.82 -4.04 21.28
N GLU A 138 2.84 -3.61 20.51
CA GLU A 138 2.35 -4.27 19.29
C GLU A 138 2.36 -3.32 18.09
N ASP A 139 3.22 -2.29 18.10
CA ASP A 139 3.36 -1.40 16.95
C ASP A 139 4.20 -2.05 15.86
N PHE A 140 3.79 -1.85 14.61
CA PHE A 140 4.47 -2.35 13.42
C PHE A 140 5.50 -1.35 12.87
N ALA A 141 5.80 -0.29 13.63
CA ALA A 141 6.81 0.71 13.31
C ALA A 141 7.60 1.12 14.55
N ALA A 142 8.87 1.37 14.37
CA ALA A 142 9.76 1.78 15.45
C ALA A 142 10.78 2.82 15.00
N VAL A 143 11.14 3.73 15.91
CA VAL A 143 12.38 4.48 15.78
C VAL A 143 13.50 3.65 16.40
N MET A 144 14.52 3.36 15.59
CA MET A 144 15.59 2.44 15.93
C MET A 144 16.96 3.12 15.87
N VAL A 145 17.87 2.66 16.72
CA VAL A 145 19.28 3.10 16.78
C VAL A 145 20.20 1.89 16.80
N PRO A 146 21.51 2.03 16.55
CA PRO A 146 22.47 0.96 16.76
C PRO A 146 22.42 0.42 18.19
N GLU A 147 22.66 -0.88 18.40
CA GLU A 147 22.66 -1.53 19.72
C GLU A 147 23.58 -0.82 20.73
N ASP A 148 24.73 -0.31 20.27
CA ASP A 148 25.73 0.38 21.08
C ASP A 148 25.56 1.90 21.15
N SER A 149 24.44 2.43 20.63
CA SER A 149 24.13 3.86 20.66
C SER A 149 23.97 4.38 22.09
N ASP A 150 24.41 5.62 22.32
CA ASP A 150 24.21 6.37 23.56
C ASP A 150 22.77 6.91 23.73
N VAL A 151 21.96 6.88 22.70
CA VAL A 151 20.52 7.23 22.74
C VAL A 151 19.76 6.18 23.56
N GLN A 152 19.13 6.61 24.66
CA GLN A 152 18.40 5.71 25.55
C GLN A 152 16.91 6.02 25.65
N GLU A 153 16.51 7.26 25.36
CA GLU A 153 15.13 7.71 25.39
C GLU A 153 14.81 8.64 24.21
N THR A 154 13.54 8.86 23.94
CA THR A 154 13.05 9.64 22.78
C THR A 154 13.67 11.03 22.72
N LYS A 155 13.88 11.69 23.86
CA LYS A 155 14.50 13.02 23.94
C LYS A 155 15.97 13.05 23.49
N ASP A 156 16.71 11.95 23.62
CA ASP A 156 18.12 11.88 23.22
C ASP A 156 18.29 11.95 21.70
N LEU A 157 17.18 11.91 20.94
CA LEU A 157 17.17 12.09 19.49
C LEU A 157 17.32 13.55 19.04
N GLU A 158 17.29 14.54 19.95
CA GLU A 158 17.69 15.92 19.62
C GLU A 158 19.09 15.95 19.01
N ASP A 159 19.30 16.81 18.02
CA ASP A 159 20.55 16.97 17.27
C ASP A 159 21.03 15.69 16.53
N LYS A 160 20.17 14.69 16.34
CA LYS A 160 20.47 13.46 15.59
C LYS A 160 19.92 13.52 14.15
N ARG A 161 20.57 12.76 13.27
CA ARG A 161 20.08 12.52 11.90
C ARG A 161 19.19 11.29 11.91
N ILE A 162 17.94 11.48 11.55
CA ILE A 162 16.94 10.40 11.52
C ILE A 162 16.51 10.15 10.09
N ALA A 163 16.70 8.90 9.59
CA ALA A 163 16.22 8.52 8.28
C ALA A 163 14.72 8.26 8.29
N VAL A 164 14.02 8.78 7.28
CA VAL A 164 12.61 8.51 6.98
C VAL A 164 12.46 8.22 5.48
N ASN A 165 11.43 7.48 5.08
CA ASN A 165 11.30 7.05 3.68
C ASN A 165 11.03 8.19 2.70
N THR A 166 10.31 9.21 3.13
CA THR A 166 10.09 10.48 2.42
C THR A 166 10.02 11.62 3.44
N LEU A 167 10.49 12.81 3.07
CA LEU A 167 10.38 13.99 3.92
C LEU A 167 8.97 14.58 3.91
N ASN A 168 8.58 15.25 4.99
CA ASN A 168 7.26 15.84 5.18
C ASN A 168 6.16 14.80 5.00
N ASN A 169 6.24 13.72 5.77
CA ASN A 169 5.27 12.63 5.74
C ASN A 169 4.82 12.23 7.15
N ILE A 170 4.12 11.10 7.27
CA ILE A 170 3.61 10.63 8.56
C ILE A 170 4.77 10.29 9.53
N ASN A 171 5.91 9.76 9.04
CA ASN A 171 7.01 9.33 9.90
C ASN A 171 7.66 10.51 10.63
N ASP A 172 8.07 11.55 9.91
CA ASP A 172 8.66 12.74 10.55
C ASP A 172 7.62 13.51 11.38
N THR A 173 6.35 13.51 10.98
CA THR A 173 5.25 14.12 11.73
C THR A 173 5.10 13.49 13.11
N VAL A 174 5.02 12.16 13.19
CA VAL A 174 4.80 11.45 14.47
C VAL A 174 6.07 11.38 15.33
N ILE A 175 7.26 11.28 14.71
CA ILE A 175 8.54 11.35 15.44
C ILE A 175 8.69 12.73 16.09
N SER A 176 8.37 13.80 15.37
CA SER A 176 8.36 15.16 15.91
C SER A 176 7.41 15.30 17.09
N GLU A 177 6.22 14.70 17.01
CA GLU A 177 5.25 14.70 18.10
C GLU A 177 5.77 13.91 19.31
N ALA A 178 6.34 12.72 19.11
CA ALA A 178 6.94 11.92 20.19
C ALA A 178 8.03 12.70 20.95
N ILE A 179 8.90 13.40 20.21
CA ILE A 179 9.95 14.24 20.81
C ILE A 179 9.36 15.39 21.61
N ARG A 180 8.33 16.05 21.09
CA ARG A 180 7.62 17.13 21.79
C ARG A 180 6.97 16.62 23.08
N GLN A 181 6.33 15.45 23.06
CA GLN A 181 5.75 14.82 24.25
C GLN A 181 6.81 14.43 25.28
N ALA A 182 8.00 14.02 24.84
CA ALA A 182 9.16 13.77 25.71
C ALA A 182 9.83 15.05 26.27
N GLY A 183 9.30 16.24 25.91
CA GLY A 183 9.83 17.55 26.33
C GLY A 183 11.09 17.97 25.58
N GLY A 184 11.34 17.40 24.40
CA GLY A 184 12.40 17.78 23.48
C GLY A 184 11.93 18.81 22.44
N ASP A 185 12.87 19.22 21.60
CA ASP A 185 12.68 20.20 20.53
C ASP A 185 12.80 19.50 19.16
N PRO A 186 11.69 19.25 18.44
CA PRO A 186 11.72 18.58 17.15
C PRO A 186 12.43 19.40 16.05
N GLU A 187 12.57 20.73 16.18
CA GLU A 187 13.28 21.55 15.19
C GLU A 187 14.79 21.27 15.15
N LYS A 188 15.33 20.57 16.18
CA LYS A 188 16.73 20.16 16.21
C LYS A 188 17.02 18.87 15.46
N ILE A 189 16.01 18.18 14.95
CA ILE A 189 16.19 16.92 14.22
C ILE A 189 16.55 17.20 12.77
N GLU A 190 17.56 16.52 12.28
CA GLU A 190 17.86 16.46 10.85
C GLU A 190 17.25 15.22 10.23
N TYR A 191 16.11 15.37 9.56
CA TYR A 191 15.52 14.28 8.81
C TYR A 191 16.24 14.05 7.48
N VAL A 192 16.56 12.78 7.18
CA VAL A 192 17.25 12.35 5.95
C VAL A 192 16.34 11.42 5.17
N GLU A 193 16.06 11.76 3.90
CA GLU A 193 15.24 10.92 3.03
C GLU A 193 16.03 9.73 2.48
N MET A 194 15.54 8.50 2.70
CA MET A 194 16.04 7.28 2.05
C MET A 194 14.98 6.18 2.08
N GLY A 195 14.96 5.32 1.04
CA GLY A 195 14.04 4.19 1.00
C GLY A 195 14.25 3.22 2.16
N PHE A 196 13.17 2.63 2.66
CA PHE A 196 13.21 1.66 3.76
C PHE A 196 14.26 0.54 3.58
N PRO A 197 14.45 -0.07 2.38
CA PRO A 197 15.45 -1.13 2.22
C PRO A 197 16.89 -0.72 2.50
N ASP A 198 17.21 0.57 2.39
CA ASP A 198 18.57 1.09 2.57
C ASP A 198 18.87 1.47 4.03
N MET A 199 17.82 1.68 4.85
CA MET A 199 17.95 2.30 6.18
C MET A 199 18.87 1.52 7.12
N ALA A 200 18.69 0.20 7.25
CA ALA A 200 19.49 -0.62 8.17
C ALA A 200 20.98 -0.56 7.83
N ALA A 201 21.34 -0.65 6.54
CA ALA A 201 22.73 -0.56 6.10
C ALA A 201 23.34 0.84 6.33
N GLN A 202 22.55 1.92 6.17
CA GLN A 202 23.02 3.28 6.44
C GLN A 202 23.15 3.58 7.93
N LEU A 203 22.31 2.98 8.77
CA LEU A 203 22.41 3.02 10.22
C LEU A 203 23.69 2.31 10.69
N GLU A 204 23.95 1.09 10.22
CA GLU A 204 25.17 0.32 10.52
C GLU A 204 26.45 1.05 10.08
N ALA A 205 26.40 1.72 8.93
CA ALA A 205 27.52 2.52 8.41
C ALA A 205 27.74 3.85 9.17
N GLY A 206 26.84 4.24 10.10
CA GLY A 206 26.90 5.50 10.83
C GLY A 206 26.60 6.75 9.98
N ASN A 207 25.96 6.57 8.82
CA ASN A 207 25.53 7.68 7.95
C ASN A 207 24.28 8.38 8.47
N VAL A 208 23.52 7.74 9.33
CA VAL A 208 22.41 8.28 10.13
C VAL A 208 22.53 7.76 11.56
N ASP A 209 21.94 8.48 12.52
CA ASP A 209 22.03 8.16 13.93
C ASP A 209 20.83 7.32 14.41
N ALA A 210 19.70 7.44 13.69
CA ALA A 210 18.48 6.66 13.89
C ALA A 210 17.73 6.45 12.58
N ILE A 211 16.81 5.50 12.58
CA ILE A 211 15.89 5.23 11.46
C ILE A 211 14.46 5.16 11.97
N GLY A 212 13.51 5.73 11.22
CA GLY A 212 12.07 5.51 11.40
C GLY A 212 11.61 4.41 10.47
N ALA A 213 11.56 3.18 10.97
CA ALA A 213 11.28 1.98 10.20
C ALA A 213 9.84 1.49 10.39
N VAL A 214 9.30 0.86 9.35
CA VAL A 214 8.01 0.16 9.33
C VAL A 214 8.28 -1.28 8.94
N GLU A 215 7.50 -2.23 9.44
CA GLU A 215 7.67 -3.64 9.05
C GLU A 215 7.57 -3.84 7.52
N PRO A 216 8.43 -4.68 6.95
CA PRO A 216 9.34 -5.65 7.60
C PRO A 216 10.70 -5.08 8.06
N PHE A 217 10.94 -3.79 7.86
CA PHE A 217 12.25 -3.17 8.09
C PHE A 217 12.57 -2.94 9.57
N VAL A 218 11.60 -3.05 10.48
CA VAL A 218 11.83 -3.12 11.93
C VAL A 218 12.53 -4.44 12.26
N THR A 219 11.95 -5.56 11.88
CA THR A 219 12.52 -6.90 12.11
C THR A 219 13.89 -7.08 11.41
N ILE A 220 14.04 -6.58 10.18
CA ILE A 220 15.34 -6.57 9.47
C ILE A 220 16.37 -5.73 10.23
N GLY A 221 15.98 -4.56 10.74
CA GLY A 221 16.83 -3.68 11.54
C GLY A 221 17.32 -4.37 12.81
N GLU A 222 16.43 -5.02 13.56
CA GLU A 222 16.78 -5.79 14.76
C GLU A 222 17.77 -6.93 14.44
N SER A 223 17.50 -7.67 13.37
CA SER A 223 18.39 -8.74 12.88
C SER A 223 19.77 -8.21 12.47
N SER A 224 19.87 -6.92 12.11
CA SER A 224 21.12 -6.23 11.73
C SER A 224 21.81 -5.51 12.90
N GLY A 225 21.33 -5.69 14.15
CA GLY A 225 21.92 -5.09 15.34
C GLY A 225 21.44 -3.68 15.64
N ALA A 226 20.25 -3.30 15.17
CA ALA A 226 19.54 -2.13 15.66
C ALA A 226 18.60 -2.52 16.80
N ARG A 227 18.27 -1.55 17.65
CA ARG A 227 17.27 -1.70 18.69
C ARG A 227 16.24 -0.58 18.66
N PRO A 228 14.96 -0.85 18.99
CA PRO A 228 13.95 0.18 19.08
C PRO A 228 14.19 1.10 20.29
N ILE A 229 13.87 2.38 20.13
CA ILE A 229 13.82 3.39 21.20
C ILE A 229 12.39 3.60 21.65
N PHE A 230 11.45 3.70 20.69
CA PHE A 230 10.02 3.80 20.98
C PHE A 230 9.19 3.29 19.80
N ALA A 231 7.95 2.93 20.08
CA ALA A 231 6.94 2.54 19.12
C ALA A 231 6.50 3.78 18.32
N GLN A 232 6.89 3.84 17.04
CA GLN A 232 6.86 5.08 16.28
C GLN A 232 5.46 5.68 16.13
N TYR A 233 4.44 4.84 15.97
CA TYR A 233 3.07 5.29 15.73
C TYR A 233 2.19 5.24 16.98
N ALA A 234 2.15 4.09 17.64
CA ALA A 234 1.21 3.83 18.71
C ALA A 234 1.54 4.58 20.01
N GLU A 235 2.83 4.87 20.28
CA GLU A 235 3.23 5.57 21.51
C GLU A 235 2.83 7.05 21.48
N PRO A 236 3.15 7.86 20.44
CA PRO A 236 2.72 9.25 20.41
C PRO A 236 1.22 9.41 20.15
N ILE A 237 0.59 8.53 19.34
CA ILE A 237 -0.80 8.67 18.93
C ILE A 237 -1.46 7.29 18.89
N PRO A 238 -2.06 6.83 19.99
CA PRO A 238 -2.81 5.57 19.99
C PRO A 238 -3.93 5.56 18.93
N ASN A 239 -4.13 4.43 18.26
CA ASN A 239 -5.11 4.23 17.19
C ASN A 239 -4.93 5.14 15.96
N LEU A 240 -3.69 5.49 15.63
CA LEU A 240 -3.37 6.31 14.47
C LEU A 240 -3.75 5.60 13.16
N SER A 241 -4.55 6.26 12.32
CA SER A 241 -4.74 5.91 10.90
C SER A 241 -3.54 6.43 10.12
N ILE A 242 -2.70 5.54 9.60
CA ILE A 242 -1.41 5.92 9.00
C ILE A 242 -1.57 6.32 7.54
N ALA A 243 -2.31 5.53 6.78
CA ALA A 243 -2.39 5.64 5.33
C ALA A 243 -3.75 5.17 4.81
N GLY A 244 -3.97 5.33 3.51
CA GLY A 244 -5.13 4.81 2.82
C GLY A 244 -4.95 4.87 1.31
N TYR A 245 -5.95 4.36 0.61
CA TYR A 245 -5.98 4.41 -0.85
C TYR A 245 -6.72 5.67 -1.29
N PHE A 246 -6.17 6.32 -2.29
CA PHE A 246 -6.68 7.57 -2.81
C PHE A 246 -6.79 7.56 -4.33
N THR A 247 -7.63 8.45 -4.85
CA THR A 247 -7.72 8.79 -6.26
C THR A 247 -7.99 10.28 -6.43
N THR A 248 -8.30 10.73 -7.66
CA THR A 248 -8.62 12.13 -7.94
C THR A 248 -10.13 12.39 -7.91
N ASP A 249 -10.52 13.64 -7.60
CA ASP A 249 -11.93 14.09 -7.72
C ASP A 249 -12.46 13.82 -9.15
N SER A 250 -11.62 13.99 -10.17
CA SER A 250 -11.95 13.72 -11.57
C SER A 250 -12.27 12.25 -11.84
N LYS A 251 -11.53 11.31 -11.26
CA LYS A 251 -11.81 9.87 -11.40
C LYS A 251 -13.15 9.52 -10.75
N ILE A 252 -13.41 10.04 -9.54
CA ILE A 252 -14.67 9.83 -8.83
C ILE A 252 -15.88 10.35 -9.65
N GLU A 253 -15.75 11.52 -10.28
CA GLU A 253 -16.82 12.11 -11.09
C GLU A 253 -17.04 11.38 -12.42
N GLN A 254 -15.98 10.90 -13.07
CA GLN A 254 -16.04 10.27 -14.38
C GLN A 254 -16.44 8.79 -14.31
N ASP A 255 -15.95 8.07 -13.31
CA ASP A 255 -16.10 6.63 -13.14
C ASP A 255 -16.54 6.26 -11.71
N PRO A 256 -17.69 6.76 -11.21
CA PRO A 256 -18.12 6.48 -9.84
C PRO A 256 -18.32 4.99 -9.56
N GLU A 257 -18.79 4.22 -10.56
CA GLU A 257 -18.99 2.78 -10.43
C GLU A 257 -17.67 2.04 -10.22
N LEU A 258 -16.61 2.42 -10.93
CA LEU A 258 -15.27 1.88 -10.75
C LEU A 258 -14.73 2.16 -9.34
N VAL A 259 -14.95 3.38 -8.84
CA VAL A 259 -14.54 3.76 -7.49
C VAL A 259 -15.31 2.95 -6.44
N ASP A 260 -16.61 2.78 -6.60
CA ASP A 260 -17.45 1.98 -5.69
C ASP A 260 -17.01 0.50 -5.69
N GLN A 261 -16.69 -0.08 -6.86
CA GLN A 261 -16.15 -1.44 -6.98
C GLN A 261 -14.81 -1.58 -6.26
N PHE A 262 -13.89 -0.63 -6.45
CA PHE A 262 -12.60 -0.63 -5.76
C PHE A 262 -12.75 -0.52 -4.24
N VAL A 263 -13.61 0.38 -3.76
CA VAL A 263 -13.90 0.55 -2.32
C VAL A 263 -14.47 -0.74 -1.72
N ALA A 264 -15.43 -1.38 -2.41
CA ALA A 264 -16.02 -2.63 -1.95
C ALA A 264 -14.99 -3.77 -1.89
N ALA A 265 -14.19 -3.94 -2.95
CA ALA A 265 -13.13 -4.94 -2.99
C ALA A 265 -12.07 -4.71 -1.90
N MET A 266 -11.68 -3.45 -1.66
CA MET A 266 -10.74 -3.12 -0.58
C MET A 266 -11.30 -3.43 0.81
N LYS A 267 -12.56 -3.08 1.09
CA LYS A 267 -13.22 -3.40 2.37
C LYS A 267 -13.26 -4.91 2.62
N GLU A 268 -13.59 -5.69 1.60
CA GLU A 268 -13.61 -7.15 1.67
C GLU A 268 -12.20 -7.72 1.86
N SER A 269 -11.20 -7.22 1.13
CA SER A 269 -9.81 -7.63 1.27
C SER A 269 -9.23 -7.32 2.65
N GLN A 270 -9.59 -6.19 3.25
CA GLN A 270 -9.20 -5.81 4.62
C GLN A 270 -9.86 -6.70 5.67
N GLN A 271 -11.16 -7.04 5.46
CA GLN A 271 -11.84 -7.98 6.33
C GLN A 271 -11.20 -9.36 6.22
N TYR A 272 -10.93 -9.83 5.00
CA TYR A 272 -10.27 -11.11 4.75
C TYR A 272 -8.91 -11.19 5.44
N ALA A 273 -8.07 -10.16 5.30
CA ALA A 273 -6.77 -10.08 5.97
C ALA A 273 -6.88 -10.07 7.50
N THR A 274 -7.92 -9.44 8.04
CA THR A 274 -8.20 -9.41 9.48
C THR A 274 -8.61 -10.78 10.01
N ASP A 275 -9.45 -11.51 9.26
CA ASP A 275 -9.96 -12.83 9.62
C ASP A 275 -8.91 -13.94 9.39
N ASN A 276 -7.94 -13.71 8.52
CA ASN A 276 -6.89 -14.65 8.11
C ASN A 276 -5.47 -14.05 8.30
N PRO A 277 -5.05 -13.73 9.54
CA PRO A 277 -3.80 -13.02 9.80
C PRO A 277 -2.54 -13.80 9.36
N ASP A 278 -2.58 -15.13 9.37
CA ASP A 278 -1.48 -15.97 8.89
C ASP A 278 -1.33 -15.85 7.37
N GLU A 279 -2.41 -15.76 6.62
CA GLU A 279 -2.40 -15.55 5.17
C GLU A 279 -1.95 -14.13 4.83
N ALA A 280 -2.35 -13.13 5.64
CA ALA A 280 -1.88 -11.76 5.50
C ALA A 280 -0.36 -11.60 5.71
N LYS A 281 0.27 -12.46 6.53
CA LYS A 281 1.72 -12.57 6.62
C LYS A 281 2.32 -13.35 5.45
N ALA A 282 1.68 -14.47 5.08
CA ALA A 282 2.19 -15.36 4.03
C ALA A 282 2.22 -14.72 2.63
N ILE A 283 1.46 -13.65 2.36
CA ILE A 283 1.47 -12.92 1.09
C ILE A 283 2.72 -12.04 0.91
N LEU A 284 3.38 -11.61 2.00
CA LEU A 284 4.47 -10.63 1.98
C LEU A 284 5.63 -11.00 1.04
N PRO A 285 6.10 -12.26 0.93
CA PRO A 285 7.18 -12.63 0.01
C PRO A 285 6.86 -12.39 -1.47
N THR A 286 5.61 -12.25 -1.84
CA THR A 286 5.22 -12.02 -3.24
C THR A 286 5.62 -10.64 -3.75
N TYR A 287 5.83 -9.67 -2.86
CA TYR A 287 6.19 -8.29 -3.20
C TYR A 287 7.34 -7.71 -2.36
N THR A 288 7.87 -8.50 -1.42
CA THR A 288 9.07 -8.18 -0.64
C THR A 288 10.11 -9.28 -0.83
N SER A 289 11.36 -9.03 -0.45
CA SER A 289 12.43 -10.04 -0.52
C SER A 289 12.66 -10.69 0.84
N LEU A 290 11.59 -11.06 1.56
CA LEU A 290 11.65 -11.61 2.91
C LEU A 290 11.92 -13.12 2.90
N GLU A 291 12.75 -13.55 3.85
CA GLU A 291 12.93 -14.96 4.19
C GLU A 291 11.82 -15.41 5.17
N GLU A 292 11.46 -16.69 5.15
CA GLU A 292 10.35 -17.25 5.93
C GLU A 292 10.50 -17.01 7.46
N ASP A 293 11.72 -17.09 7.97
CA ASP A 293 12.02 -16.89 9.39
C ASP A 293 11.82 -15.44 9.88
N VAL A 294 11.91 -14.45 8.98
CA VAL A 294 11.59 -13.05 9.25
C VAL A 294 10.07 -12.87 9.37
N ILE A 295 9.30 -13.51 8.47
CA ILE A 295 7.85 -13.35 8.40
C ILE A 295 7.14 -13.74 9.71
N GLU A 296 7.60 -14.80 10.37
CA GLU A 296 7.02 -15.25 11.64
C GLU A 296 7.11 -14.18 12.74
N GLN A 297 8.16 -13.34 12.72
CA GLN A 297 8.47 -12.34 13.73
C GLN A 297 7.77 -10.99 13.50
N LEU A 298 7.22 -10.76 12.30
CA LEU A 298 6.62 -9.48 11.95
C LEU A 298 5.41 -9.13 12.82
N THR A 299 5.32 -7.88 13.18
CA THR A 299 4.10 -7.28 13.73
C THR A 299 3.24 -6.71 12.60
N MET A 300 1.96 -7.08 12.57
CA MET A 300 1.04 -6.59 11.55
C MET A 300 0.16 -5.47 12.10
N PRO A 301 -0.19 -4.45 11.27
CA PRO A 301 -1.16 -3.43 11.64
C PRO A 301 -2.58 -4.01 11.72
N ARG A 302 -3.50 -3.21 12.26
CA ARG A 302 -4.93 -3.45 12.04
C ARG A 302 -5.34 -2.93 10.67
N PHE A 303 -6.32 -3.59 10.06
CA PHE A 303 -6.90 -3.23 8.76
C PHE A 303 -8.39 -2.88 8.93
N PRO A 304 -8.73 -1.67 9.40
CA PRO A 304 -10.10 -1.25 9.56
C PRO A 304 -10.79 -1.05 8.22
N GLN A 305 -12.11 -1.26 8.15
CA GLN A 305 -12.90 -1.07 6.94
C GLN A 305 -13.45 0.35 6.79
N GLU A 306 -13.40 1.14 7.87
CA GLU A 306 -13.88 2.51 7.90
C GLU A 306 -12.81 3.44 8.46
N HIS A 307 -12.76 4.66 7.95
CA HIS A 307 -11.83 5.67 8.42
C HIS A 307 -12.14 6.12 9.85
N ASP A 308 -11.14 6.09 10.72
CA ASP A 308 -11.17 6.76 12.01
C ASP A 308 -11.04 8.28 11.79
N ARG A 309 -12.18 8.98 11.78
CA ARG A 309 -12.23 10.40 11.47
C ARG A 309 -11.53 11.27 12.52
N ASP A 310 -11.53 10.86 13.78
CA ASP A 310 -10.83 11.57 14.85
C ASP A 310 -9.32 11.45 14.67
N SER A 311 -8.84 10.28 14.28
CA SER A 311 -7.44 10.05 13.95
C SER A 311 -7.00 10.86 12.73
N LEU A 312 -7.78 10.87 11.65
CA LEU A 312 -7.50 11.70 10.47
C LEU A 312 -7.44 13.20 10.82
N GLN A 313 -8.35 13.68 11.67
CA GLN A 313 -8.32 15.05 12.14
C GLN A 313 -7.05 15.37 12.93
N THR A 314 -6.61 14.42 13.79
CA THR A 314 -5.36 14.55 14.52
C THR A 314 -4.16 14.74 13.58
N VAL A 315 -4.10 13.99 12.46
CA VAL A 315 -3.00 14.14 11.47
C VAL A 315 -3.08 15.49 10.76
N ILE A 316 -4.28 16.00 10.46
CA ILE A 316 -4.47 17.34 9.89
C ILE A 316 -3.94 18.40 10.87
N ASP A 317 -4.32 18.32 12.14
CA ASP A 317 -3.94 19.27 13.17
C ASP A 317 -2.40 19.25 13.39
N LEU A 318 -1.79 18.09 13.46
CA LEU A 318 -0.33 17.95 13.56
C LEU A 318 0.40 18.46 12.31
N SER A 319 -0.18 18.28 11.12
CA SER A 319 0.39 18.83 9.89
C SER A 319 0.41 20.36 9.92
N LEU A 320 -0.61 20.99 10.51
CA LEU A 320 -0.66 22.44 10.72
C LEU A 320 0.34 22.88 11.80
N GLU A 321 0.38 22.18 12.93
CA GLU A 321 1.27 22.49 14.05
C GLU A 321 2.75 22.38 13.67
N ASN A 322 3.11 21.36 12.88
CA ASN A 322 4.47 21.19 12.37
C ASN A 322 4.79 22.12 11.17
N GLY A 323 3.86 23.01 10.78
CA GLY A 323 4.08 23.96 9.68
C GLY A 323 4.16 23.33 8.29
N LEU A 324 3.70 22.09 8.13
CA LEU A 324 3.67 21.38 6.84
C LEU A 324 2.60 21.95 5.91
N ILE A 325 1.53 22.52 6.49
CA ILE A 325 0.46 23.21 5.80
C ILE A 325 0.24 24.59 6.43
N GLY A 326 -0.20 25.55 5.61
CA GLY A 326 -0.45 26.93 6.09
C GLY A 326 -1.85 27.16 6.65
N GLU A 327 -2.82 26.33 6.25
CA GLU A 327 -4.21 26.38 6.67
C GLU A 327 -4.72 24.93 6.83
N ALA A 328 -5.65 24.71 7.75
CA ALA A 328 -6.25 23.39 7.96
C ALA A 328 -7.02 22.93 6.72
N VAL A 329 -6.89 21.65 6.40
CA VAL A 329 -7.71 20.98 5.38
C VAL A 329 -8.98 20.48 6.04
N GLU A 330 -10.13 20.75 5.40
CA GLU A 330 -11.40 20.20 5.88
C GLU A 330 -11.45 18.69 5.66
N LEU A 331 -11.76 17.92 6.70
CA LEU A 331 -11.80 16.46 6.62
C LEU A 331 -12.77 15.95 5.54
N GLY A 332 -13.89 16.61 5.33
CA GLY A 332 -14.86 16.29 4.27
C GLY A 332 -14.32 16.50 2.85
N ASP A 333 -13.31 17.36 2.70
CA ASP A 333 -12.62 17.55 1.43
C ASP A 333 -11.54 16.50 1.17
N LEU A 334 -11.02 15.87 2.22
CA LEU A 334 -9.99 14.83 2.15
C LEU A 334 -10.57 13.44 1.94
N VAL A 335 -11.72 13.12 2.53
CA VAL A 335 -12.32 11.78 2.53
C VAL A 335 -13.53 11.74 1.61
N HIS A 336 -13.63 10.68 0.81
CA HIS A 336 -14.80 10.37 -0.01
C HIS A 336 -15.95 9.87 0.87
N GLU A 337 -17.20 10.24 0.53
CA GLU A 337 -18.38 9.88 1.37
C GLU A 337 -18.67 8.37 1.41
N GLY A 338 -18.19 7.60 0.42
CA GLY A 338 -18.32 6.14 0.35
C GLY A 338 -17.19 5.35 1.04
N ALA A 339 -16.16 6.06 1.51
CA ALA A 339 -14.93 5.47 2.04
C ALA A 339 -15.08 4.88 3.45
#